data_2a37fd472eb097076fd284aa6cc20a7d
#
_entry.id   2a37fd472eb097076fd284aa6cc20a7d
#
_cell.length_a   1.000
_cell.length_b   1.000
_cell.length_c   1.000
_cell.angle_alpha   90.00
_cell.angle_beta   90.00
_cell.angle_gamma   90.00
#
_symmetry.space_group_name_H-M   'P 1'
#
loop_
_entity.id
_entity.type
_entity.pdbx_description
1 polymer ?
#
loop_
_entity_poly.entity_id
_entity_poly.type
_entity_poly.pdbx_seq_one_letter_code
_entity_poly.pdbx_strand_id
1 'polypeptide(L)'
;MADQDYDGSHIKGLVINFIEHFWPSLLKLDFLQQFITPIVKATKLRHSHMFFTLQQFKNWLEANNQGKGYHIKYIDKRANLTNRYYKGLGTSTPVEGKEYFSNLQRHLVPFHPITTEESSQIDMVFRKSRVAERKDWINNYHSGDYVDYGRFIDELFICSC
;
A
#
# COMPACT_ATOMS: atom_id res chain seq x y z
N MET A 1 -2.25 0.39 11.67
CA MET A 1 -1.90 -0.90 11.03
C MET A 1 -3.16 -1.44 10.40
N ALA A 2 -3.20 -1.65 9.10
CA ALA A 2 -4.34 -2.19 8.37
C ALA A 2 -3.81 -3.20 7.32
N ASP A 3 -4.69 -4.08 6.84
CA ASP A 3 -4.33 -5.05 5.80
C ASP A 3 -3.96 -4.35 4.48
N GLN A 4 -3.15 -4.98 3.65
CA GLN A 4 -2.75 -4.47 2.33
C GLN A 4 -3.79 -4.87 1.28
N ASP A 5 -5.07 -4.52 1.52
CA ASP A 5 -6.19 -4.71 0.60
C ASP A 5 -7.00 -3.40 0.44
N TYR A 6 -8.06 -3.43 -0.35
CA TYR A 6 -8.90 -2.25 -0.60
C TYR A 6 -9.55 -1.72 0.69
N ASP A 7 -10.02 -2.63 1.57
CA ASP A 7 -10.65 -2.25 2.83
C ASP A 7 -9.63 -1.59 3.77
N GLY A 8 -8.42 -2.15 3.85
CA GLY A 8 -7.33 -1.59 4.65
C GLY A 8 -6.87 -0.22 4.13
N SER A 9 -6.80 -0.02 2.82
CA SER A 9 -6.51 1.29 2.23
C SER A 9 -7.62 2.29 2.51
N HIS A 10 -8.89 1.85 2.47
CA HIS A 10 -10.02 2.70 2.85
C HIS A 10 -9.96 3.12 4.31
N ILE A 11 -9.65 2.20 5.22
CA ILE A 11 -9.47 2.51 6.65
C ILE A 11 -8.33 3.52 6.86
N LYS A 12 -7.20 3.36 6.17
CA LYS A 12 -6.08 4.32 6.20
C LYS A 12 -6.54 5.69 5.72
N GLY A 13 -7.23 5.75 4.60
CA GLY A 13 -7.77 6.98 4.04
C GLY A 13 -8.71 7.70 5.00
N LEU A 14 -9.61 6.98 5.68
CA LEU A 14 -10.51 7.54 6.70
C LEU A 14 -9.74 8.14 7.89
N VAL A 15 -8.67 7.46 8.35
CA VAL A 15 -7.84 7.97 9.45
C VAL A 15 -7.08 9.23 9.01
N ILE A 16 -6.53 9.25 7.80
CA ILE A 16 -5.86 10.43 7.23
C ILE A 16 -6.84 11.60 7.13
N ASN A 17 -8.02 11.37 6.58
CA ASN A 17 -9.06 12.40 6.49
C ASN A 17 -9.50 12.92 7.86
N PHE A 18 -9.60 12.05 8.86
CA PHE A 18 -9.92 12.45 10.23
C PHE A 18 -8.84 13.36 10.81
N ILE A 19 -7.56 13.04 10.62
CA ILE A 19 -6.45 13.87 11.10
C ILE A 19 -6.42 15.21 10.33
N GLU A 20 -6.60 15.17 9.02
CA GLU A 20 -6.63 16.39 8.19
C GLU A 20 -7.74 17.33 8.62
N HIS A 21 -8.93 16.80 8.89
CA HIS A 21 -10.08 17.62 9.29
C HIS A 21 -9.90 18.30 10.64
N PHE A 22 -9.38 17.60 11.65
CA PHE A 22 -9.29 18.13 13.01
C PHE A 22 -7.93 18.79 13.33
N TRP A 23 -6.85 18.29 12.70
CA TRP A 23 -5.48 18.74 13.00
C TRP A 23 -4.61 18.76 11.73
N PRO A 24 -4.94 19.58 10.71
CA PRO A 24 -4.23 19.58 9.42
C PRO A 24 -2.74 19.89 9.56
N SER A 25 -2.35 20.62 10.58
CA SER A 25 -0.94 20.93 10.87
C SER A 25 -0.13 19.69 11.26
N LEU A 26 -0.75 18.63 11.77
CA LEU A 26 -0.05 17.40 12.10
C LEU A 26 0.46 16.67 10.85
N LEU A 27 -0.30 16.70 9.74
CA LEU A 27 0.11 16.06 8.50
C LEU A 27 1.29 16.76 7.80
N LYS A 28 1.64 17.96 8.27
CA LYS A 28 2.84 18.68 7.81
C LYS A 28 4.11 18.27 8.55
N LEU A 29 3.98 17.41 9.55
CA LEU A 29 5.09 16.91 10.36
C LEU A 29 5.42 15.47 9.98
N ASP A 30 6.69 15.08 10.11
CA ASP A 30 7.18 13.72 9.87
C ASP A 30 6.84 12.77 11.03
N PHE A 31 5.55 12.66 11.41
CA PHE A 31 5.17 11.80 12.52
C PHE A 31 4.31 10.61 12.09
N LEU A 32 3.59 10.73 10.96
CA LEU A 32 2.71 9.68 10.50
C LEU A 32 3.50 8.63 9.71
N GLN A 33 3.32 7.39 10.11
CA GLN A 33 3.96 6.24 9.48
C GLN A 33 2.92 5.17 9.21
N GLN A 34 3.08 4.45 8.11
CA GLN A 34 2.31 3.26 7.85
C GLN A 34 3.16 2.00 8.02
N PHE A 35 2.54 0.96 8.53
CA PHE A 35 3.13 -0.36 8.57
C PHE A 35 2.70 -1.14 7.32
N ILE A 36 3.68 -1.56 6.52
CA ILE A 36 3.44 -2.32 5.31
C ILE A 36 3.90 -3.78 5.47
N THR A 37 3.15 -4.70 4.87
CA THR A 37 3.53 -6.10 4.76
C THR A 37 3.88 -6.44 3.32
N PRO A 38 4.78 -7.41 3.07
CA PRO A 38 5.10 -7.81 1.71
C PRO A 38 3.87 -8.37 1.00
N ILE A 39 3.70 -8.03 -0.27
CA ILE A 39 2.64 -8.56 -1.13
C ILE A 39 3.02 -9.88 -1.80
N VAL A 40 4.32 -10.09 -2.03
CA VAL A 40 4.87 -11.32 -2.60
C VAL A 40 6.13 -11.72 -1.86
N LYS A 41 6.29 -13.01 -1.61
CA LYS A 41 7.50 -13.63 -1.06
C LYS A 41 7.99 -14.72 -2.01
N ALA A 42 9.22 -14.61 -2.51
CA ALA A 42 9.87 -15.62 -3.33
C ALA A 42 10.95 -16.32 -2.51
N THR A 43 10.86 -17.64 -2.38
CA THR A 43 11.80 -18.44 -1.59
C THR A 43 12.51 -19.47 -2.44
N LYS A 44 13.82 -19.60 -2.23
CA LYS A 44 14.64 -20.64 -2.84
C LYS A 44 15.67 -21.13 -1.83
N LEU A 45 15.56 -22.38 -1.42
CA LEU A 45 16.40 -22.97 -0.39
C LEU A 45 16.34 -22.15 0.92
N ARG A 46 17.45 -21.51 1.31
CA ARG A 46 17.55 -20.65 2.51
C ARG A 46 17.40 -19.15 2.22
N HIS A 47 17.25 -18.76 0.94
CA HIS A 47 17.12 -17.37 0.55
C HIS A 47 15.65 -17.00 0.38
N SER A 48 15.26 -15.85 0.91
CA SER A 48 13.91 -15.31 0.82
C SER A 48 13.96 -13.85 0.37
N HIS A 49 13.22 -13.54 -0.70
CA HIS A 49 13.03 -12.19 -1.19
C HIS A 49 11.59 -11.75 -0.88
N MET A 50 11.44 -10.57 -0.29
CA MET A 50 10.15 -9.96 0.01
C MET A 50 9.96 -8.74 -0.88
N PHE A 51 8.78 -8.64 -1.48
CA PHE A 51 8.40 -7.53 -2.37
C PHE A 51 7.20 -6.82 -1.79
N PHE A 52 7.30 -5.51 -1.66
CA PHE A 52 6.27 -4.65 -1.10
C PHE A 52 5.44 -3.97 -2.18
N THR A 53 5.94 -3.91 -3.42
CA THR A 53 5.21 -3.41 -4.58
C THR A 53 5.25 -4.42 -5.73
N LEU A 54 4.22 -4.37 -6.60
CA LEU A 54 4.18 -5.19 -7.81
C LEU A 54 5.32 -4.86 -8.76
N GLN A 55 5.74 -3.60 -8.80
CA GLN A 55 6.85 -3.17 -9.65
C GLN A 55 8.16 -3.80 -9.22
N GLN A 56 8.47 -3.80 -7.90
CA GLN A 56 9.66 -4.48 -7.38
C GLN A 56 9.66 -5.95 -7.80
N PHE A 57 8.51 -6.61 -7.72
CA PHE A 57 8.38 -8.02 -8.09
C PHE A 57 8.54 -8.24 -9.59
N LYS A 58 7.94 -7.41 -10.45
CA LYS A 58 8.08 -7.49 -11.91
C LYS A 58 9.55 -7.31 -12.35
N ASN A 59 10.20 -6.26 -11.86
CA ASN A 59 11.61 -6.00 -12.16
C ASN A 59 12.51 -7.18 -11.74
N TRP A 60 12.20 -7.78 -10.59
CA TRP A 60 12.93 -8.96 -10.12
C TRP A 60 12.67 -10.19 -11.00
N LEU A 61 11.43 -10.43 -11.46
CA LEU A 61 11.11 -11.52 -12.38
C LEU A 61 11.90 -11.41 -13.68
N GLU A 62 11.98 -10.22 -14.27
CA GLU A 62 12.74 -9.95 -15.49
C GLU A 62 14.23 -10.26 -15.31
N ALA A 63 14.79 -9.86 -14.16
CA ALA A 63 16.21 -10.09 -13.83
C ALA A 63 16.54 -11.54 -13.44
N ASN A 64 15.53 -12.37 -13.08
CA ASN A 64 15.72 -13.71 -12.51
C ASN A 64 15.02 -14.83 -13.30
N ASN A 65 15.06 -14.79 -14.61
CA ASN A 65 14.48 -15.82 -15.50
C ASN A 65 13.02 -16.15 -15.12
N GLN A 66 12.18 -15.13 -14.92
CA GLN A 66 10.78 -15.26 -14.51
C GLN A 66 10.59 -16.06 -13.20
N GLY A 67 11.55 -15.96 -12.29
CA GLY A 67 11.50 -16.64 -10.99
C GLY A 67 11.66 -18.16 -11.04
N LYS A 68 12.22 -18.70 -12.13
CA LYS A 68 12.40 -20.15 -12.30
C LYS A 68 13.22 -20.76 -11.17
N GLY A 69 12.64 -21.76 -10.49
CA GLY A 69 13.26 -22.43 -9.35
C GLY A 69 13.03 -21.75 -8.00
N TYR A 70 12.21 -20.68 -7.96
CA TYR A 70 11.72 -20.10 -6.73
C TYR A 70 10.29 -20.56 -6.42
N HIS A 71 9.99 -20.73 -5.13
CA HIS A 71 8.63 -20.89 -4.65
C HIS A 71 8.07 -19.50 -4.39
N ILE A 72 7.08 -19.08 -5.18
CA ILE A 72 6.46 -17.76 -5.11
C ILE A 72 5.17 -17.85 -4.29
N LYS A 73 5.11 -17.12 -3.18
CA LYS A 73 3.93 -16.98 -2.33
C LYS A 73 3.38 -15.56 -2.48
N TYR A 74 2.18 -15.44 -3.05
CA TYR A 74 1.45 -14.18 -3.12
C TYR A 74 0.70 -13.96 -1.80
N ILE A 75 0.86 -12.78 -1.21
CA ILE A 75 0.26 -12.41 0.08
C ILE A 75 -0.92 -11.46 -0.13
N ASP A 76 -0.90 -10.67 -1.21
CA ASP A 76 -1.97 -9.75 -1.60
C ASP A 76 -2.76 -10.29 -2.79
N LYS A 77 -4.10 -10.08 -2.78
CA LYS A 77 -5.00 -10.44 -3.87
C LYS A 77 -4.68 -9.74 -5.20
N ARG A 78 -4.18 -8.50 -5.14
CA ARG A 78 -3.83 -7.69 -6.32
C ARG A 78 -2.65 -8.26 -7.10
N ALA A 79 -1.82 -9.05 -6.44
CA ALA A 79 -0.68 -9.73 -7.06
C ALA A 79 -1.07 -11.06 -7.72
N ASN A 80 -2.34 -11.46 -7.62
CA ASN A 80 -2.77 -12.81 -7.96
C ASN A 80 -3.07 -13.00 -9.44
N LEU A 81 -2.15 -13.59 -10.16
CA LEU A 81 -2.38 -14.18 -11.48
C LEU A 81 -2.93 -15.63 -11.38
N THR A 82 -2.97 -16.22 -10.20
CA THR A 82 -3.48 -17.56 -9.94
C THR A 82 -4.16 -17.66 -8.58
N ASN A 83 -5.40 -17.80 -8.58
CA ASN A 83 -6.49 -18.19 -7.66
C ASN A 83 -6.18 -18.65 -6.21
N ARG A 84 -5.14 -18.15 -5.50
CA ARG A 84 -4.90 -18.46 -4.09
C ARG A 84 -4.95 -17.20 -3.22
N TYR A 85 -5.91 -17.18 -2.35
CA TYR A 85 -6.28 -16.16 -1.39
C TYR A 85 -5.27 -16.02 -0.24
N TYR A 86 -4.62 -14.86 -0.11
CA TYR A 86 -3.95 -14.48 1.13
C TYR A 86 -4.29 -13.02 1.44
N LYS A 87 -4.88 -12.77 2.60
CA LYS A 87 -5.19 -11.45 3.14
C LYS A 87 -4.07 -11.05 4.11
N GLY A 88 -3.66 -9.81 4.13
CA GLY A 88 -2.74 -9.11 4.99
C GLY A 88 -2.33 -9.76 6.33
N LEU A 89 -2.34 -8.98 7.39
CA LEU A 89 -1.92 -9.43 8.73
C LEU A 89 -2.77 -10.57 9.30
N GLY A 90 -4.06 -10.62 8.96
CA GLY A 90 -4.98 -11.68 9.43
C GLY A 90 -4.66 -13.07 8.88
N THR A 91 -3.83 -13.17 7.85
CA THR A 91 -3.41 -14.44 7.23
C THR A 91 -1.93 -14.75 7.40
N SER A 92 -1.18 -13.86 8.03
CA SER A 92 0.22 -14.09 8.38
C SER A 92 0.31 -15.13 9.51
N THR A 93 1.25 -16.04 9.36
CA THR A 93 1.54 -16.98 10.43
C THR A 93 2.20 -16.27 11.61
N PRO A 94 2.14 -16.81 12.85
CA PRO A 94 2.85 -16.25 13.99
C PRO A 94 4.35 -16.06 13.76
N VAL A 95 4.96 -16.93 12.97
CA VAL A 95 6.38 -16.84 12.59
C VAL A 95 6.64 -15.65 11.68
N GLU A 96 5.80 -15.45 10.66
CA GLU A 96 5.87 -14.29 9.77
C GLU A 96 5.63 -12.98 10.52
N GLY A 97 4.64 -12.95 11.41
CA GLY A 97 4.41 -11.79 12.28
C GLY A 97 5.64 -11.45 13.12
N LYS A 98 6.27 -12.46 13.73
CA LYS A 98 7.49 -12.28 14.51
C LYS A 98 8.66 -11.75 13.64
N GLU A 99 8.78 -12.24 12.40
CA GLU A 99 9.77 -11.76 11.43
C GLU A 99 9.55 -10.27 11.11
N TYR A 100 8.30 -9.84 10.84
CA TYR A 100 7.98 -8.45 10.54
C TYR A 100 8.30 -7.50 11.70
N PHE A 101 7.90 -7.86 12.89
CA PHE A 101 8.16 -7.05 14.08
C PHE A 101 9.62 -7.05 14.54
N SER A 102 10.37 -8.10 14.23
CA SER A 102 11.82 -8.15 14.53
C SER A 102 12.63 -7.21 13.63
N ASN A 103 12.08 -6.82 12.48
CA ASN A 103 12.72 -5.90 11.53
C ASN A 103 11.77 -4.73 11.17
N LEU A 104 11.30 -4.06 12.20
CA LEU A 104 10.24 -3.04 12.09
C LEU A 104 10.60 -1.90 11.11
N GLN A 105 11.87 -1.48 11.08
CA GLN A 105 12.34 -0.41 10.17
C GLN A 105 12.09 -0.71 8.70
N ARG A 106 12.09 -1.99 8.30
CA ARG A 106 11.82 -2.41 6.92
C ARG A 106 10.33 -2.32 6.57
N HIS A 107 9.48 -2.33 7.57
CA HIS A 107 8.03 -2.38 7.44
C HIS A 107 7.35 -1.05 7.76
N LEU A 108 8.08 -0.07 8.31
CA LEU A 108 7.58 1.26 8.58
C LEU A 108 7.97 2.19 7.43
N VAL A 109 6.97 2.72 6.76
CA VAL A 109 7.14 3.73 5.70
C VAL A 109 6.57 5.05 6.22
N PRO A 110 7.42 6.08 6.37
CA PRO A 110 6.92 7.40 6.73
C PRO A 110 6.13 8.00 5.57
N PHE A 111 5.07 8.73 5.88
CA PHE A 111 4.45 9.63 4.92
C PHE A 111 5.28 10.91 4.80
N HIS A 112 5.41 11.42 3.58
CA HIS A 112 5.98 12.74 3.36
C HIS A 112 5.06 13.81 3.93
N PRO A 113 5.58 14.95 4.38
CA PRO A 113 4.76 16.08 4.82
C PRO A 113 3.75 16.46 3.73
N ILE A 114 2.48 16.63 4.14
CA ILE A 114 1.40 16.91 3.20
C ILE A 114 1.60 18.25 2.49
N THR A 115 1.37 18.27 1.20
CA THR A 115 1.33 19.50 0.40
C THR A 115 -0.08 20.10 0.41
N THR A 116 -0.19 21.37 0.01
CA THR A 116 -1.49 22.07 -0.11
C THR A 116 -2.39 21.38 -1.16
N GLU A 117 -1.79 20.84 -2.21
CA GLU A 117 -2.48 20.12 -3.25
C GLU A 117 -3.06 18.81 -2.74
N GLU A 118 -2.26 18.01 -2.02
CA GLU A 118 -2.71 16.76 -1.42
C GLU A 118 -3.82 16.97 -0.38
N SER A 119 -3.76 18.05 0.43
CA SER A 119 -4.84 18.43 1.34
C SER A 119 -6.16 18.69 0.60
N SER A 120 -6.11 19.41 -0.54
CA SER A 120 -7.29 19.59 -1.40
C SER A 120 -7.82 18.28 -2.01
N GLN A 121 -6.93 17.36 -2.33
CA GLN A 121 -7.30 16.05 -2.86
C GLN A 121 -7.95 15.16 -1.80
N ILE A 122 -7.48 15.19 -0.55
CA ILE A 122 -8.15 14.51 0.57
C ILE A 122 -9.59 15.03 0.72
N ASP A 123 -9.77 16.34 0.70
CA ASP A 123 -11.09 16.95 0.74
C ASP A 123 -11.97 16.49 -0.44
N MET A 124 -11.42 16.45 -1.66
CA MET A 124 -12.15 15.96 -2.84
C MET A 124 -12.60 14.51 -2.68
N VAL A 125 -11.74 13.63 -2.16
CA VAL A 125 -12.04 12.19 -2.00
C VAL A 125 -13.18 11.96 -1.02
N PHE A 126 -13.24 12.69 0.09
CA PHE A 126 -14.19 12.43 1.16
C PHE A 126 -15.40 13.37 1.19
N ARG A 127 -15.32 14.54 0.56
CA ARG A 127 -16.41 15.52 0.57
C ARG A 127 -17.57 15.11 -0.33
N LYS A 128 -18.76 15.03 0.24
CA LYS A 128 -19.98 14.62 -0.47
C LYS A 128 -20.33 15.53 -1.66
N SER A 129 -20.05 16.84 -1.58
CA SER A 129 -20.36 17.80 -2.65
C SER A 129 -19.41 17.70 -3.86
N ARG A 130 -18.28 17.02 -3.75
CA ARG A 130 -17.24 16.93 -4.80
C ARG A 130 -17.24 15.59 -5.55
N VAL A 131 -18.39 14.89 -5.61
CA VAL A 131 -18.51 13.58 -6.27
C VAL A 131 -18.18 13.63 -7.77
N ALA A 132 -18.57 14.70 -8.47
CA ALA A 132 -18.28 14.84 -9.90
C ALA A 132 -16.76 14.92 -10.16
N GLU A 133 -16.05 15.78 -9.43
CA GLU A 133 -14.59 15.91 -9.52
C GLU A 133 -13.89 14.59 -9.22
N ARG A 134 -14.33 13.85 -8.20
CA ARG A 134 -13.77 12.54 -7.86
C ARG A 134 -13.96 11.52 -8.97
N LYS A 135 -15.14 11.49 -9.62
CA LYS A 135 -15.40 10.62 -10.77
C LYS A 135 -14.47 10.93 -11.94
N ASP A 136 -14.29 12.21 -12.24
CA ASP A 136 -13.39 12.64 -13.32
C ASP A 136 -11.94 12.29 -12.99
N TRP A 137 -11.52 12.44 -11.75
CA TRP A 137 -10.18 12.05 -11.28
C TRP A 137 -9.93 10.55 -11.43
N ILE A 138 -10.89 9.68 -11.06
CA ILE A 138 -10.79 8.23 -11.22
C ILE A 138 -10.80 7.83 -12.71
N ASN A 139 -11.65 8.46 -13.52
CA ASN A 139 -11.74 8.15 -14.96
C ASN A 139 -10.47 8.53 -15.75
N ASN A 140 -9.74 9.52 -15.27
CA ASN A 140 -8.47 9.96 -15.87
C ASN A 140 -7.26 9.16 -15.39
N TYR A 141 -7.46 8.15 -14.53
CA TYR A 141 -6.39 7.28 -14.10
C TYR A 141 -5.86 6.40 -15.25
N HIS A 142 -4.55 6.39 -15.41
CA HIS A 142 -3.88 5.54 -16.39
C HIS A 142 -3.38 4.26 -15.72
N SER A 143 -3.82 3.13 -16.23
CA SER A 143 -3.36 1.81 -15.79
C SER A 143 -1.83 1.69 -15.98
N GLY A 144 -1.09 1.68 -14.91
CA GLY A 144 0.39 1.63 -14.94
C GLY A 144 1.06 2.59 -13.97
N ASP A 145 0.31 3.55 -13.43
CA ASP A 145 0.80 4.38 -12.34
C ASP A 145 0.98 3.51 -11.09
N TYR A 146 2.16 3.58 -10.52
CA TYR A 146 2.52 2.75 -9.36
C TYR A 146 2.36 3.55 -8.08
N VAL A 147 1.80 2.90 -7.07
CA VAL A 147 1.64 3.48 -5.74
C VAL A 147 2.99 3.69 -5.08
N ASP A 148 3.26 4.93 -4.68
CA ASP A 148 4.34 5.26 -3.76
C ASP A 148 3.78 5.33 -2.34
N TYR A 149 4.07 4.34 -1.52
CA TYR A 149 3.55 4.25 -0.15
C TYR A 149 3.94 5.42 0.77
N GLY A 150 4.85 6.29 0.35
CA GLY A 150 5.21 7.51 1.09
C GLY A 150 4.31 8.71 0.81
N ARG A 151 3.39 8.63 -0.15
CA ARG A 151 2.52 9.74 -0.57
C ARG A 151 1.07 9.51 -0.17
N PHE A 152 0.45 10.55 0.38
CA PHE A 152 -0.97 10.50 0.78
C PHE A 152 -1.90 10.25 -0.40
N ILE A 153 -1.61 10.86 -1.55
CA ILE A 153 -2.47 10.78 -2.72
C ILE A 153 -2.60 9.36 -3.26
N ASP A 154 -1.51 8.60 -3.24
CA ASP A 154 -1.51 7.23 -3.77
C ASP A 154 -2.37 6.30 -2.89
N GLU A 155 -2.33 6.48 -1.58
CA GLU A 155 -3.21 5.74 -0.65
C GLU A 155 -4.68 6.14 -0.83
N LEU A 156 -4.97 7.43 -1.08
CA LEU A 156 -6.32 7.91 -1.33
C LEU A 156 -6.88 7.40 -2.65
N PHE A 157 -6.05 7.27 -3.68
CA PHE A 157 -6.45 6.72 -4.96
C PHE A 157 -6.91 5.26 -4.80
N ILE A 158 -6.13 4.43 -4.12
CA ILE A 158 -6.49 3.03 -3.83
C ILE A 158 -7.80 2.94 -3.05
N CYS A 159 -8.02 3.87 -2.13
CA CYS A 159 -9.24 3.95 -1.31
C CYS A 159 -10.48 4.29 -2.14
N SER A 160 -10.33 5.03 -3.25
CA SER A 160 -11.42 5.58 -4.05
C SER A 160 -11.87 4.68 -5.20
N CYS A 161 -11.03 3.71 -5.59
CA CYS A 161 -11.32 2.70 -6.60
C CYS A 161 -12.08 1.52 -6.02
#